data_9b132a874de953eb957e4ca328e71b4d
#
_entry.id   9b132a874de953eb957e4ca328e71b4d
#
_cell.length_a   1.000
_cell.length_b   1.000
_cell.length_c   1.000
_cell.angle_alpha   90.00
_cell.angle_beta   90.00
_cell.angle_gamma   90.00
#
_symmetry.space_group_name_H-M   'P 1'
#
loop_
_entity.id
_entity.type
_entity.pdbx_description
1 polymer ?
#
loop_
_entity_poly.entity_id
_entity_poly.type
_entity_poly.pdbx_seq_one_letter_code
_entity_poly.pdbx_strand_id
1 'polypeptide(L)'
;GYDEAQRGQAGGFMGEPDIMDTWATSSLTPQIATGWRTDEDLYARTFPMDVRPQAHDIIRTWLFSTVVRAHFDADTIPWKNCALSGWILDPDRKKMSKSKGNVVVPTELLEQYGSDAVRYWASSGRPGTDTAFDEGQMKIGRRLSIKLLNASKFVLGFGNTSEGIDPSKVTDALDQSMLDRLGDLVDEATAAFDGFDYARSLERTESFFWWFTDNYMELVKARAYGEYGDERAVSAHHALRMALSTLHRLFAPFLPFVTEEVWSWWRDGSIHRAAWPTAAELREPAAGTGSAACEVATNALVIVRREKSEAKRKLRTAVLEATFSGPEGELALLDQVIDDVKAAGVIHAVNPHGEGATLSVAVELEPEETA
;
A
#
# COMPACT_ATOMS: atom_id res chain seq x y z
N GLY A 1 -23.59 1.12 55.47
CA GLY A 1 -22.68 1.55 54.40
C GLY A 1 -21.25 1.44 54.89
N TYR A 2 -20.28 1.46 54.00
CA TYR A 2 -18.86 1.48 54.35
C TYR A 2 -18.49 2.74 55.11
N ASP A 3 -17.75 2.54 56.24
CA ASP A 3 -17.15 3.61 57.02
C ASP A 3 -15.67 3.29 57.24
N GLU A 4 -14.76 4.17 56.74
CA GLU A 4 -13.31 4.00 56.82
C GLU A 4 -12.83 3.85 58.28
N ALA A 5 -13.50 4.47 59.25
CA ALA A 5 -13.15 4.36 60.68
C ALA A 5 -13.34 2.93 61.22
N GLN A 6 -14.16 2.11 60.57
CA GLN A 6 -14.43 0.71 60.93
C GLN A 6 -13.48 -0.28 60.25
N ARG A 7 -12.59 0.19 59.37
CA ARG A 7 -11.64 -0.66 58.64
C ARG A 7 -10.62 -1.27 59.62
N GLY A 8 -10.53 -2.60 59.60
CA GLY A 8 -9.64 -3.37 60.48
C GLY A 8 -10.04 -3.41 61.96
N GLN A 9 -11.24 -2.91 62.32
CA GLN A 9 -11.77 -3.00 63.69
C GLN A 9 -12.58 -4.30 63.86
N ALA A 10 -12.66 -4.78 65.10
CA ALA A 10 -13.50 -5.91 65.44
C ALA A 10 -14.97 -5.61 65.12
N GLY A 11 -15.63 -6.41 64.31
CA GLY A 11 -16.98 -6.20 63.81
C GLY A 11 -17.16 -5.14 62.75
N GLY A 12 -16.05 -4.56 62.27
CA GLY A 12 -16.02 -3.64 61.14
C GLY A 12 -15.74 -4.30 59.78
N PHE A 13 -15.02 -3.61 58.92
CA PHE A 13 -14.69 -4.08 57.55
C PHE A 13 -13.21 -4.42 57.45
N MET A 14 -12.91 -5.45 56.70
CA MET A 14 -11.55 -5.80 56.31
C MET A 14 -11.45 -5.75 54.77
N GLY A 15 -10.36 -5.21 54.22
CA GLY A 15 -10.11 -5.27 52.79
C GLY A 15 -9.91 -6.72 52.38
N GLU A 16 -10.36 -7.06 51.18
CA GLU A 16 -10.08 -8.36 50.55
C GLU A 16 -8.56 -8.55 50.48
N PRO A 17 -8.00 -9.63 51.08
CA PRO A 17 -6.56 -9.87 51.05
C PRO A 17 -6.04 -10.31 49.73
N ASP A 18 -6.89 -10.91 48.86
CA ASP A 18 -6.51 -11.39 47.55
C ASP A 18 -6.43 -10.23 46.56
N ILE A 19 -5.46 -10.32 45.68
CA ILE A 19 -5.30 -9.38 44.57
C ILE A 19 -6.34 -9.70 43.49
N MET A 20 -7.14 -8.72 43.08
CA MET A 20 -8.08 -8.87 41.99
C MET A 20 -7.34 -9.22 40.69
N ASP A 21 -7.86 -10.22 39.97
CA ASP A 21 -7.34 -10.59 38.67
C ASP A 21 -7.34 -9.39 37.70
N THR A 22 -6.23 -9.13 37.08
CA THR A 22 -6.07 -8.08 36.05
C THR A 22 -7.12 -8.19 34.95
N TRP A 23 -7.54 -9.40 34.59
CA TRP A 23 -8.57 -9.62 33.57
C TRP A 23 -9.93 -9.03 33.96
N ALA A 24 -10.22 -8.88 35.24
CA ALA A 24 -11.45 -8.21 35.68
C ALA A 24 -11.50 -6.75 35.24
N THR A 25 -10.38 -6.03 35.37
CA THR A 25 -10.28 -4.63 34.90
C THR A 25 -10.18 -4.57 33.37
N SER A 26 -9.32 -5.42 32.77
CA SER A 26 -9.11 -5.48 31.32
C SER A 26 -10.39 -5.81 30.54
N SER A 27 -11.33 -6.52 31.17
CA SER A 27 -12.62 -6.87 30.56
C SER A 27 -13.52 -5.64 30.29
N LEU A 28 -13.22 -4.47 30.86
CA LEU A 28 -13.93 -3.22 30.58
C LEU A 28 -13.25 -2.37 29.50
N THR A 29 -12.16 -2.84 28.89
CA THR A 29 -11.40 -2.07 27.89
C THR A 29 -12.27 -1.53 26.74
N PRO A 30 -13.24 -2.25 26.14
CA PRO A 30 -14.10 -1.70 25.11
C PRO A 30 -14.91 -0.48 25.61
N GLN A 31 -15.52 -0.59 26.78
CA GLN A 31 -16.31 0.50 27.36
C GLN A 31 -15.44 1.71 27.73
N ILE A 32 -14.26 1.47 28.33
CA ILE A 32 -13.33 2.54 28.71
C ILE A 32 -12.81 3.26 27.46
N ALA A 33 -12.40 2.53 26.43
CA ALA A 33 -11.86 3.12 25.22
C ALA A 33 -12.89 3.92 24.41
N THR A 34 -14.17 3.60 24.56
CA THR A 34 -15.28 4.29 23.88
C THR A 34 -15.93 5.40 24.72
N GLY A 35 -15.37 5.75 25.88
CA GLY A 35 -15.84 6.87 26.69
C GLY A 35 -17.02 6.55 27.64
N TRP A 36 -17.22 5.28 27.99
CA TRP A 36 -18.27 4.88 28.92
C TRP A 36 -18.30 5.72 30.19
N ARG A 37 -19.46 6.31 30.51
CA ARG A 37 -19.71 7.21 31.65
C ARG A 37 -18.89 8.52 31.62
N THR A 38 -18.13 8.81 30.60
CA THR A 38 -17.32 10.04 30.49
C THR A 38 -17.63 10.87 29.25
N ASP A 39 -18.03 10.20 28.15
CA ASP A 39 -18.41 10.81 26.88
C ASP A 39 -19.53 9.99 26.22
N GLU A 40 -20.78 10.39 26.50
CA GLU A 40 -21.96 9.66 26.03
C GLU A 40 -22.10 9.66 24.48
N ASP A 41 -21.69 10.74 23.82
CA ASP A 41 -21.72 10.83 22.35
C ASP A 41 -20.70 9.88 21.71
N LEU A 42 -19.47 9.86 22.21
CA LEU A 42 -18.46 8.92 21.74
C LEU A 42 -18.90 7.48 21.99
N TYR A 43 -19.40 7.17 23.17
CA TYR A 43 -19.87 5.84 23.53
C TYR A 43 -21.00 5.35 22.60
N ALA A 44 -22.00 6.17 22.37
CA ALA A 44 -23.14 5.83 21.50
C ALA A 44 -22.73 5.58 20.04
N ARG A 45 -21.67 6.24 19.57
CA ARG A 45 -21.17 6.07 18.19
C ARG A 45 -20.17 4.92 18.02
N THR A 46 -19.51 4.50 19.09
CA THR A 46 -18.35 3.58 18.97
C THR A 46 -18.50 2.27 19.76
N PHE A 47 -19.51 2.15 20.61
CA PHE A 47 -19.81 0.90 21.30
C PHE A 47 -21.17 0.33 20.84
N PRO A 48 -21.27 -0.96 20.43
CA PRO A 48 -20.18 -1.94 20.26
C PRO A 48 -19.16 -1.54 19.19
N MET A 49 -17.88 -1.93 19.40
CA MET A 49 -16.80 -1.65 18.44
C MET A 49 -16.98 -2.46 17.16
N ASP A 50 -16.35 -2.05 16.06
CA ASP A 50 -16.42 -2.80 14.81
C ASP A 50 -15.44 -3.97 14.79
N VAL A 51 -14.21 -3.77 15.26
CA VAL A 51 -13.14 -4.78 15.19
C VAL A 51 -12.35 -4.84 16.49
N ARG A 52 -12.10 -6.06 16.95
CA ARG A 52 -11.22 -6.37 18.07
C ARG A 52 -10.01 -7.17 17.61
N PRO A 53 -8.83 -6.56 17.43
CA PRO A 53 -7.60 -7.31 17.18
C PRO A 53 -7.04 -7.88 18.49
N GLN A 54 -6.66 -9.16 18.47
CA GLN A 54 -5.98 -9.83 19.57
C GLN A 54 -5.27 -11.10 19.11
N ALA A 55 -4.35 -11.61 19.95
CA ALA A 55 -3.77 -12.94 19.75
C ALA A 55 -4.67 -14.03 20.31
N HIS A 56 -4.49 -15.27 19.82
CA HIS A 56 -5.31 -16.41 20.18
C HIS A 56 -5.08 -16.92 21.62
N ASP A 57 -3.95 -16.59 22.25
CA ASP A 57 -3.59 -17.07 23.60
C ASP A 57 -4.42 -16.41 24.71
N ILE A 58 -5.06 -15.27 24.47
CA ILE A 58 -5.93 -14.61 25.46
C ILE A 58 -7.43 -14.78 25.20
N ILE A 59 -7.84 -15.73 24.38
CA ILE A 59 -9.25 -16.03 24.12
C ILE A 59 -9.97 -16.45 25.40
N ARG A 60 -9.38 -17.36 26.19
CA ARG A 60 -10.00 -17.88 27.42
C ARG A 60 -10.02 -16.91 28.58
N THR A 61 -9.14 -15.94 28.55
CA THR A 61 -8.96 -14.94 29.62
C THR A 61 -9.67 -13.65 29.24
N TRP A 62 -9.01 -12.82 28.46
CA TRP A 62 -9.48 -11.48 28.19
C TRP A 62 -10.72 -11.42 27.29
N LEU A 63 -10.75 -12.17 26.17
CA LEU A 63 -11.92 -12.15 25.27
C LEU A 63 -13.16 -12.67 25.99
N PHE A 64 -13.06 -13.83 26.64
CA PHE A 64 -14.19 -14.44 27.35
C PHE A 64 -14.73 -13.49 28.44
N SER A 65 -13.86 -12.97 29.31
CA SER A 65 -14.27 -12.06 30.38
C SER A 65 -14.92 -10.79 29.82
N THR A 66 -14.42 -10.26 28.71
CA THR A 66 -14.95 -9.05 28.08
C THR A 66 -16.34 -9.29 27.49
N VAL A 67 -16.55 -10.41 26.80
CA VAL A 67 -17.85 -10.77 26.23
C VAL A 67 -18.90 -10.98 27.33
N VAL A 68 -18.55 -11.74 28.38
CA VAL A 68 -19.47 -12.01 29.51
C VAL A 68 -19.87 -10.70 30.19
N ARG A 69 -18.90 -9.82 30.46
CA ARG A 69 -19.19 -8.54 31.10
C ARG A 69 -20.07 -7.64 30.25
N ALA A 70 -19.76 -7.49 28.97
CA ALA A 70 -20.55 -6.65 28.07
C ALA A 70 -21.98 -7.19 27.90
N HIS A 71 -22.14 -8.51 27.87
CA HIS A 71 -23.45 -9.12 27.81
C HIS A 71 -24.30 -8.79 29.04
N PHE A 72 -23.75 -8.90 30.25
CA PHE A 72 -24.50 -8.62 31.49
C PHE A 72 -24.67 -7.14 31.79
N ASP A 73 -23.74 -6.27 31.35
CA ASP A 73 -23.76 -4.85 31.64
C ASP A 73 -24.55 -4.04 30.58
N ALA A 74 -24.45 -4.42 29.30
CA ALA A 74 -25.00 -3.66 28.18
C ALA A 74 -25.92 -4.49 27.26
N ASP A 75 -26.24 -5.73 27.60
CA ASP A 75 -27.07 -6.66 26.82
C ASP A 75 -26.60 -6.81 25.35
N THR A 76 -25.29 -6.76 25.11
CA THR A 76 -24.70 -6.85 23.78
C THR A 76 -23.31 -7.49 23.81
N ILE A 77 -22.80 -7.88 22.63
CA ILE A 77 -21.40 -8.25 22.46
C ILE A 77 -20.57 -6.97 22.23
N PRO A 78 -19.33 -6.87 22.76
CA PRO A 78 -18.57 -5.64 22.76
C PRO A 78 -17.96 -5.23 21.41
N TRP A 79 -18.02 -6.10 20.38
CA TRP A 79 -17.54 -5.86 19.03
C TRP A 79 -18.26 -6.75 18.01
N LYS A 80 -18.26 -6.34 16.74
CA LYS A 80 -18.88 -7.12 15.64
C LYS A 80 -17.94 -8.23 15.13
N ASN A 81 -16.63 -7.93 15.05
CA ASN A 81 -15.62 -8.83 14.48
C ASN A 81 -14.43 -8.97 15.44
N CYS A 82 -13.82 -10.15 15.47
CA CYS A 82 -12.59 -10.39 16.20
C CYS A 82 -11.49 -10.85 15.24
N ALA A 83 -10.46 -10.00 15.06
CA ALA A 83 -9.31 -10.31 14.23
C ALA A 83 -8.23 -11.00 15.08
N LEU A 84 -8.09 -12.31 14.89
CA LEU A 84 -7.10 -13.11 15.64
C LEU A 84 -5.76 -13.09 14.89
N SER A 85 -4.69 -12.69 15.58
CA SER A 85 -3.31 -12.79 15.08
C SER A 85 -2.66 -14.09 15.55
N GLY A 86 -1.64 -14.56 14.80
CA GLY A 86 -0.69 -15.55 15.29
C GLY A 86 0.33 -14.95 16.26
N TRP A 87 1.30 -15.76 16.65
CA TRP A 87 2.43 -15.30 17.46
C TRP A 87 3.50 -14.64 16.63
N ILE A 88 4.24 -13.72 17.25
CA ILE A 88 5.53 -13.28 16.74
C ILE A 88 6.59 -14.26 17.29
N LEU A 89 7.26 -14.94 16.37
CA LEU A 89 8.30 -15.91 16.66
C LEU A 89 9.69 -15.25 16.53
N ASP A 90 10.68 -15.82 17.21
CA ASP A 90 12.09 -15.42 17.05
C ASP A 90 12.61 -15.83 15.63
N PRO A 91 13.85 -15.46 15.26
CA PRO A 91 14.43 -15.85 13.97
C PRO A 91 14.49 -17.37 13.75
N ASP A 92 14.57 -18.15 14.82
CA ASP A 92 14.55 -19.62 14.78
C ASP A 92 13.14 -20.21 14.76
N ARG A 93 12.10 -19.36 14.60
CA ARG A 93 10.69 -19.73 14.65
C ARG A 93 10.21 -20.32 15.95
N LYS A 94 10.80 -19.91 17.09
CA LYS A 94 10.39 -20.30 18.42
C LYS A 94 9.58 -19.19 19.09
N LYS A 95 8.61 -19.56 19.92
CA LYS A 95 7.84 -18.58 20.69
C LYS A 95 8.76 -17.75 21.59
N MET A 96 8.66 -16.43 21.47
CA MET A 96 9.39 -15.49 22.31
C MET A 96 8.86 -15.54 23.75
N SER A 97 9.76 -15.53 24.73
CA SER A 97 9.42 -15.36 26.14
C SER A 97 10.55 -14.70 26.92
N LYS A 98 10.21 -13.90 27.92
CA LYS A 98 11.20 -13.27 28.80
C LYS A 98 12.09 -14.30 29.50
N SER A 99 11.52 -15.44 29.90
CA SER A 99 12.25 -16.52 30.58
C SER A 99 13.29 -17.21 29.69
N LYS A 100 13.12 -17.18 28.37
CA LYS A 100 14.07 -17.76 27.40
C LYS A 100 15.10 -16.73 26.90
N GLY A 101 14.93 -15.46 27.21
CA GLY A 101 15.84 -14.39 26.77
C GLY A 101 15.85 -14.13 25.26
N ASN A 102 14.86 -14.63 24.50
CA ASN A 102 14.78 -14.49 23.05
C ASN A 102 13.77 -13.41 22.60
N VAL A 103 13.45 -12.48 23.49
CA VAL A 103 12.53 -11.38 23.18
C VAL A 103 13.28 -10.29 22.43
N VAL A 104 12.75 -9.88 21.27
CA VAL A 104 13.22 -8.71 20.53
C VAL A 104 12.44 -7.49 20.96
N VAL A 105 13.17 -6.43 21.33
CA VAL A 105 12.57 -5.15 21.73
C VAL A 105 12.49 -4.23 20.52
N PRO A 106 11.33 -3.64 20.21
CA PRO A 106 11.15 -2.86 18.99
C PRO A 106 11.88 -1.51 18.96
N THR A 107 12.32 -0.98 20.11
CA THR A 107 12.92 0.36 20.20
C THR A 107 14.15 0.52 19.31
N GLU A 108 15.10 -0.43 19.37
CA GLU A 108 16.31 -0.39 18.54
C GLU A 108 15.97 -0.52 17.05
N LEU A 109 14.95 -1.29 16.70
CA LEU A 109 14.48 -1.46 15.33
C LEU A 109 13.82 -0.18 14.78
N LEU A 110 13.07 0.53 15.61
CA LEU A 110 12.49 1.83 15.25
C LEU A 110 13.58 2.87 14.96
N GLU A 111 14.65 2.89 15.76
CA GLU A 111 15.79 3.78 15.54
C GLU A 111 16.57 3.41 14.26
N GLN A 112 16.80 2.12 14.02
CA GLN A 112 17.59 1.64 12.90
C GLN A 112 16.86 1.70 11.56
N TYR A 113 15.62 1.26 11.51
CA TYR A 113 14.85 1.11 10.26
C TYR A 113 13.80 2.18 10.04
N GLY A 114 13.35 2.84 11.09
CA GLY A 114 12.24 3.78 11.08
C GLY A 114 10.88 3.10 11.28
N SER A 115 9.90 3.89 11.73
CA SER A 115 8.57 3.38 12.10
C SER A 115 7.82 2.74 10.95
N ASP A 116 7.87 3.31 9.75
CA ASP A 116 7.20 2.74 8.57
C ASP A 116 7.75 1.36 8.20
N ALA A 117 9.06 1.14 8.33
CA ALA A 117 9.67 -0.14 8.04
C ALA A 117 9.25 -1.25 9.01
N VAL A 118 9.15 -0.92 10.30
CA VAL A 118 8.67 -1.85 11.33
C VAL A 118 7.19 -2.17 11.11
N ARG A 119 6.37 -1.15 10.77
CA ARG A 119 4.96 -1.32 10.43
C ARG A 119 4.75 -2.16 9.17
N TYR A 120 5.58 -1.96 8.14
CA TYR A 120 5.56 -2.78 6.93
C TYR A 120 5.74 -4.27 7.25
N TRP A 121 6.78 -4.60 8.04
CA TRP A 121 6.99 -5.98 8.47
C TRP A 121 5.78 -6.52 9.27
N ALA A 122 5.27 -5.76 10.23
CA ALA A 122 4.09 -6.18 11.01
C ALA A 122 2.85 -6.38 10.14
N SER A 123 2.66 -5.53 9.13
CA SER A 123 1.50 -5.59 8.22
C SER A 123 1.61 -6.69 7.15
N SER A 124 2.79 -7.26 6.92
CA SER A 124 2.97 -8.40 6.03
C SER A 124 2.53 -9.74 6.65
N GLY A 125 2.29 -9.77 7.97
CA GLY A 125 1.75 -10.93 8.68
C GLY A 125 0.25 -11.09 8.46
N ARG A 126 -0.19 -12.25 7.97
CA ARG A 126 -1.62 -12.55 7.76
C ARG A 126 -2.34 -12.90 9.06
N PRO A 127 -3.61 -12.52 9.22
CA PRO A 127 -4.42 -12.97 10.35
C PRO A 127 -4.40 -14.48 10.51
N GLY A 128 -4.34 -14.97 11.76
CA GLY A 128 -4.37 -16.39 12.10
C GLY A 128 -3.07 -17.16 11.83
N THR A 129 -2.01 -16.51 11.35
CA THR A 129 -0.72 -17.15 11.07
C THR A 129 0.40 -16.58 11.93
N ASP A 130 1.31 -17.47 12.38
CA ASP A 130 2.50 -17.04 13.10
C ASP A 130 3.47 -16.33 12.15
N THR A 131 4.08 -15.23 12.62
CA THR A 131 5.02 -14.43 11.85
C THR A 131 6.38 -14.44 12.54
N ALA A 132 7.43 -14.86 11.82
CA ALA A 132 8.78 -14.78 12.34
C ALA A 132 9.30 -13.34 12.31
N PHE A 133 10.10 -12.99 13.30
CA PHE A 133 10.88 -11.76 13.28
C PHE A 133 11.85 -11.79 12.09
N ASP A 134 11.79 -10.77 11.25
CA ASP A 134 12.58 -10.70 10.02
C ASP A 134 13.03 -9.25 9.71
N GLU A 135 14.30 -8.99 9.98
CA GLU A 135 14.93 -7.70 9.62
C GLU A 135 15.02 -7.48 8.11
N GLY A 136 15.04 -8.55 7.31
CA GLY A 136 15.03 -8.46 5.86
C GLY A 136 13.77 -7.76 5.36
N GLN A 137 12.61 -8.09 5.93
CA GLN A 137 11.34 -7.42 5.63
C GLN A 137 11.34 -5.94 6.04
N MET A 138 11.98 -5.59 7.16
CA MET A 138 12.12 -4.19 7.57
C MET A 138 13.01 -3.39 6.59
N LYS A 139 14.07 -3.99 6.07
CA LYS A 139 14.92 -3.39 5.02
C LYS A 139 14.12 -3.15 3.73
N ILE A 140 13.23 -4.09 3.37
CA ILE A 140 12.32 -3.93 2.22
C ILE A 140 11.36 -2.76 2.46
N GLY A 141 10.71 -2.72 3.62
CA GLY A 141 9.79 -1.62 3.97
C GLY A 141 10.46 -0.25 3.98
N ARG A 142 11.71 -0.15 4.49
CA ARG A 142 12.49 1.10 4.42
C ARG A 142 12.78 1.51 2.99
N ARG A 143 13.18 0.56 2.13
CA ARG A 143 13.43 0.83 0.71
C ARG A 143 12.18 1.28 -0.01
N LEU A 144 11.03 0.66 0.29
CA LEU A 144 9.73 1.06 -0.24
C LEU A 144 9.37 2.50 0.16
N SER A 145 9.54 2.87 1.43
CA SER A 145 9.30 4.24 1.91
C SER A 145 10.18 5.27 1.19
N ILE A 146 11.47 4.96 0.99
CA ILE A 146 12.39 5.83 0.25
C ILE A 146 11.98 5.93 -1.24
N LYS A 147 11.55 4.83 -1.85
CA LYS A 147 11.10 4.82 -3.26
C LYS A 147 9.81 5.64 -3.41
N LEU A 148 8.85 5.53 -2.46
CA LEU A 148 7.64 6.36 -2.40
C LEU A 148 8.00 7.86 -2.40
N LEU A 149 8.89 8.27 -1.50
CA LEU A 149 9.34 9.65 -1.40
C LEU A 149 10.00 10.15 -2.69
N ASN A 150 10.84 9.33 -3.32
CA ASN A 150 11.52 9.71 -4.57
C ASN A 150 10.57 9.75 -5.77
N ALA A 151 9.66 8.79 -5.89
CA ALA A 151 8.61 8.81 -6.92
C ALA A 151 7.72 10.05 -6.77
N SER A 152 7.39 10.41 -5.54
CA SER A 152 6.60 11.62 -5.25
C SER A 152 7.32 12.89 -5.65
N LYS A 153 8.62 13.02 -5.37
CA LYS A 153 9.44 14.16 -5.82
C LYS A 153 9.44 14.27 -7.33
N PHE A 154 9.56 13.15 -8.04
CA PHE A 154 9.49 13.13 -9.50
C PHE A 154 8.13 13.62 -10.00
N VAL A 155 7.03 13.04 -9.52
CA VAL A 155 5.67 13.41 -9.96
C VAL A 155 5.34 14.87 -9.65
N LEU A 156 5.67 15.33 -8.45
CA LEU A 156 5.38 16.70 -8.01
C LEU A 156 6.36 17.74 -8.59
N GLY A 157 7.41 17.31 -9.26
CA GLY A 157 8.33 18.17 -9.99
C GLY A 157 7.76 18.70 -11.32
N PHE A 158 6.65 18.14 -11.80
CA PHE A 158 6.04 18.54 -13.07
C PHE A 158 4.84 19.48 -12.87
N GLY A 159 4.76 20.49 -13.75
CA GLY A 159 3.64 21.42 -13.81
C GLY A 159 3.42 22.22 -12.52
N ASN A 160 2.26 22.85 -12.43
CA ASN A 160 1.87 23.63 -11.25
C ASN A 160 1.03 22.77 -10.29
N THR A 161 1.60 22.36 -9.18
CA THR A 161 0.91 21.52 -8.18
C THR A 161 -0.24 22.25 -7.48
N SER A 162 -0.27 23.58 -7.51
CA SER A 162 -1.35 24.39 -6.93
C SER A 162 -2.64 24.39 -7.76
N GLU A 163 -2.59 24.00 -9.04
CA GLU A 163 -3.78 23.95 -9.91
C GLU A 163 -4.73 22.78 -9.59
N GLY A 164 -4.34 21.87 -8.71
CA GLY A 164 -5.13 20.68 -8.40
C GLY A 164 -5.06 19.61 -9.49
N ILE A 165 -5.87 18.58 -9.33
CA ILE A 165 -6.03 17.50 -10.31
C ILE A 165 -7.31 17.74 -11.09
N ASP A 166 -7.20 17.73 -12.43
CA ASP A 166 -8.35 17.77 -13.34
C ASP A 166 -8.39 16.47 -14.16
N PRO A 167 -9.27 15.54 -13.81
CA PRO A 167 -9.39 14.26 -14.51
C PRO A 167 -9.70 14.38 -15.99
N SER A 168 -10.42 15.44 -16.41
CA SER A 168 -10.79 15.65 -17.81
C SER A 168 -9.62 15.94 -18.75
N LYS A 169 -8.46 16.27 -18.17
CA LYS A 169 -7.21 16.51 -18.91
C LYS A 169 -6.40 15.24 -19.17
N VAL A 170 -6.83 14.09 -18.67
CA VAL A 170 -6.19 12.81 -18.96
C VAL A 170 -6.76 12.28 -20.27
N THR A 171 -6.09 12.57 -21.37
CA THR A 171 -6.55 12.32 -22.75
C THR A 171 -5.73 11.28 -23.48
N ASP A 172 -4.49 10.99 -23.04
CA ASP A 172 -3.60 10.02 -23.68
C ASP A 172 -4.00 8.57 -23.32
N ALA A 173 -3.99 7.69 -24.32
CA ALA A 173 -4.45 6.31 -24.19
C ALA A 173 -3.64 5.52 -23.13
N LEU A 174 -2.32 5.75 -23.03
CA LEU A 174 -1.48 5.10 -22.04
C LEU A 174 -1.87 5.54 -20.61
N ASP A 175 -2.16 6.83 -20.42
CA ASP A 175 -2.53 7.39 -19.12
C ASP A 175 -3.90 6.88 -18.66
N GLN A 176 -4.89 6.87 -19.56
CA GLN A 176 -6.21 6.32 -19.30
C GLN A 176 -6.16 4.83 -18.96
N SER A 177 -5.38 4.07 -19.72
CA SER A 177 -5.18 2.64 -19.49
C SER A 177 -4.51 2.34 -18.14
N MET A 178 -3.54 3.16 -17.72
CA MET A 178 -2.93 3.05 -16.40
C MET A 178 -3.93 3.34 -15.28
N LEU A 179 -4.78 4.36 -15.44
CA LEU A 179 -5.80 4.70 -14.44
C LEU A 179 -6.85 3.60 -14.31
N ASP A 180 -7.26 2.96 -15.41
CA ASP A 180 -8.17 1.81 -15.36
C ASP A 180 -7.58 0.66 -14.56
N ARG A 181 -6.32 0.29 -14.85
CA ARG A 181 -5.58 -0.73 -14.09
C ARG A 181 -5.42 -0.36 -12.61
N LEU A 182 -5.21 0.91 -12.29
CA LEU A 182 -5.17 1.39 -10.90
C LEU A 182 -6.55 1.28 -10.24
N GLY A 183 -7.63 1.44 -11.00
CA GLY A 183 -8.99 1.19 -10.55
C GLY A 183 -9.21 -0.27 -10.12
N ASP A 184 -8.69 -1.23 -10.88
CA ASP A 184 -8.73 -2.65 -10.51
C ASP A 184 -7.98 -2.91 -9.21
N LEU A 185 -6.80 -2.30 -9.03
CA LEU A 185 -6.08 -2.38 -7.75
C LEU A 185 -6.92 -1.84 -6.59
N VAL A 186 -7.61 -0.71 -6.76
CA VAL A 186 -8.45 -0.14 -5.69
C VAL A 186 -9.56 -1.09 -5.29
N ASP A 187 -10.22 -1.72 -6.27
CA ASP A 187 -11.26 -2.73 -6.01
C ASP A 187 -10.68 -3.96 -5.27
N GLU A 188 -9.53 -4.48 -5.73
CA GLU A 188 -8.85 -5.60 -5.06
C GLU A 188 -8.41 -5.26 -3.62
N ALA A 189 -7.81 -4.09 -3.41
CA ALA A 189 -7.36 -3.65 -2.10
C ALA A 189 -8.54 -3.44 -1.14
N THR A 190 -9.63 -2.86 -1.62
CA THR A 190 -10.86 -2.64 -0.86
C THR A 190 -11.47 -3.99 -0.44
N ALA A 191 -11.64 -4.91 -1.38
CA ALA A 191 -12.16 -6.25 -1.08
C ALA A 191 -11.29 -7.01 -0.07
N ALA A 192 -9.95 -6.86 -0.15
CA ALA A 192 -9.03 -7.46 0.80
C ALA A 192 -9.20 -6.86 2.21
N PHE A 193 -9.35 -5.54 2.34
CA PHE A 193 -9.61 -4.89 3.63
C PHE A 193 -10.97 -5.26 4.21
N ASP A 194 -12.02 -5.31 3.40
CA ASP A 194 -13.37 -5.74 3.83
C ASP A 194 -13.35 -7.19 4.33
N GLY A 195 -12.47 -8.02 3.75
CA GLY A 195 -12.21 -9.39 4.20
C GLY A 195 -11.20 -9.51 5.35
N PHE A 196 -10.73 -8.41 5.94
CA PHE A 196 -9.68 -8.36 6.98
C PHE A 196 -8.31 -8.93 6.55
N ASP A 197 -8.07 -9.12 5.25
CA ASP A 197 -6.76 -9.54 4.69
C ASP A 197 -5.93 -8.31 4.30
N TYR A 198 -5.54 -7.52 5.31
CA TYR A 198 -4.72 -6.32 5.12
C TYR A 198 -3.34 -6.62 4.48
N ALA A 199 -2.77 -7.79 4.74
CA ALA A 199 -1.51 -8.20 4.16
C ALA A 199 -1.61 -8.35 2.64
N ARG A 200 -2.74 -8.86 2.12
CA ARG A 200 -3.01 -8.94 0.69
C ARG A 200 -3.18 -7.55 0.06
N SER A 201 -3.88 -6.64 0.75
CA SER A 201 -4.00 -5.26 0.28
C SER A 201 -2.63 -4.60 0.13
N LEU A 202 -1.73 -4.76 1.13
CA LEU A 202 -0.35 -4.26 1.05
C LEU A 202 0.42 -4.90 -0.11
N GLU A 203 0.38 -6.22 -0.25
CA GLU A 203 1.06 -6.97 -1.32
C GLU A 203 0.66 -6.50 -2.72
N ARG A 204 -0.65 -6.31 -2.95
CA ARG A 204 -1.18 -5.84 -4.25
C ARG A 204 -0.79 -4.40 -4.53
N THR A 205 -0.92 -3.54 -3.54
CA THR A 205 -0.53 -2.13 -3.65
C THR A 205 0.97 -1.99 -3.93
N GLU A 206 1.81 -2.74 -3.23
CA GLU A 206 3.25 -2.74 -3.45
C GLU A 206 3.61 -3.25 -4.84
N SER A 207 3.02 -4.36 -5.29
CA SER A 207 3.27 -4.92 -6.63
C SER A 207 2.92 -3.94 -7.73
N PHE A 208 1.78 -3.26 -7.62
CA PHE A 208 1.40 -2.20 -8.55
C PHE A 208 2.37 -1.01 -8.48
N PHE A 209 2.77 -0.58 -7.31
CA PHE A 209 3.68 0.55 -7.13
C PHE A 209 5.06 0.31 -7.77
N TRP A 210 5.61 -0.90 -7.65
CA TRP A 210 6.84 -1.27 -8.34
C TRP A 210 6.66 -1.27 -9.85
N TRP A 211 5.56 -1.84 -10.36
CA TRP A 211 5.24 -1.75 -11.79
C TRP A 211 5.07 -0.31 -12.25
N PHE A 212 4.36 0.52 -11.50
CA PHE A 212 4.16 1.94 -11.80
C PHE A 212 5.47 2.71 -11.92
N THR A 213 6.38 2.51 -10.95
CA THR A 213 7.66 3.22 -10.95
C THR A 213 8.67 2.70 -11.96
N ASP A 214 8.68 1.40 -12.23
CA ASP A 214 9.71 0.77 -13.06
C ASP A 214 9.31 0.69 -14.55
N ASN A 215 8.02 0.84 -14.85
CA ASN A 215 7.51 0.80 -16.21
C ASN A 215 6.73 2.07 -16.59
N TYR A 216 5.58 2.33 -15.97
CA TYR A 216 4.75 3.45 -16.40
C TYR A 216 5.47 4.80 -16.29
N MET A 217 6.13 5.10 -15.17
CA MET A 217 6.88 6.35 -15.01
C MET A 217 8.00 6.49 -16.06
N GLU A 218 8.66 5.40 -16.42
CA GLU A 218 9.70 5.43 -17.46
C GLU A 218 9.09 5.62 -18.86
N LEU A 219 7.93 5.00 -19.14
CA LEU A 219 7.21 5.18 -20.41
C LEU A 219 6.79 6.64 -20.63
N VAL A 220 6.15 7.27 -19.63
CA VAL A 220 5.62 8.63 -19.77
C VAL A 220 6.65 9.73 -19.58
N LYS A 221 7.89 9.40 -19.24
CA LYS A 221 8.92 10.35 -18.82
C LYS A 221 9.19 11.46 -19.85
N ALA A 222 9.41 11.08 -21.11
CA ALA A 222 9.66 12.03 -22.19
C ALA A 222 8.45 12.96 -22.41
N ARG A 223 7.23 12.41 -22.39
CA ARG A 223 5.99 13.19 -22.43
C ARG A 223 5.88 14.16 -21.25
N ALA A 224 6.13 13.68 -20.05
CA ALA A 224 6.07 14.51 -18.84
C ALA A 224 7.07 15.69 -18.88
N TYR A 225 8.20 15.52 -19.56
CA TYR A 225 9.16 16.60 -19.81
C TYR A 225 8.78 17.52 -21.00
N GLY A 226 7.68 17.25 -21.70
CA GLY A 226 7.18 18.09 -22.79
C GLY A 226 7.77 17.77 -24.16
N GLU A 227 8.50 16.68 -24.34
CA GLU A 227 9.16 16.33 -25.62
C GLU A 227 8.15 16.09 -26.76
N TYR A 228 6.88 15.78 -26.43
CA TYR A 228 5.80 15.53 -27.39
C TYR A 228 4.68 16.58 -27.35
N GLY A 229 5.00 17.78 -26.84
CA GLY A 229 4.09 18.92 -26.76
C GLY A 229 3.28 19.03 -25.46
N ASP A 230 2.73 20.22 -25.25
CA ASP A 230 2.11 20.59 -23.96
C ASP A 230 0.85 19.79 -23.64
N GLU A 231 0.02 19.48 -24.61
CA GLU A 231 -1.22 18.72 -24.39
C GLU A 231 -0.95 17.32 -23.82
N ARG A 232 -0.01 16.59 -24.42
CA ARG A 232 0.40 15.27 -23.97
C ARG A 232 1.14 15.32 -22.62
N ALA A 233 1.92 16.38 -22.37
CA ALA A 233 2.55 16.62 -21.08
C ALA A 233 1.50 16.84 -19.97
N VAL A 234 0.47 17.64 -20.23
CA VAL A 234 -0.61 17.90 -19.29
C VAL A 234 -1.36 16.60 -18.94
N SER A 235 -1.65 15.75 -19.93
CA SER A 235 -2.25 14.43 -19.68
C SER A 235 -1.40 13.60 -18.71
N ALA A 236 -0.10 13.46 -18.99
CA ALA A 236 0.82 12.72 -18.14
C ALA A 236 0.90 13.31 -16.70
N HIS A 237 0.94 14.64 -16.56
CA HIS A 237 1.02 15.30 -15.25
C HIS A 237 -0.23 15.00 -14.39
N HIS A 238 -1.43 15.07 -14.97
CA HIS A 238 -2.67 14.80 -14.25
C HIS A 238 -2.79 13.31 -13.90
N ALA A 239 -2.47 12.40 -14.82
CA ALA A 239 -2.48 10.96 -14.57
C ALA A 239 -1.48 10.55 -13.47
N LEU A 240 -0.25 11.06 -13.51
CA LEU A 240 0.78 10.83 -12.49
C LEU A 240 0.32 11.32 -11.11
N ARG A 241 -0.32 12.50 -11.01
CA ARG A 241 -0.83 13.03 -9.74
C ARG A 241 -2.03 12.25 -9.23
N MET A 242 -2.93 11.78 -10.10
CA MET A 242 -4.04 10.90 -9.73
C MET A 242 -3.51 9.59 -9.16
N ALA A 243 -2.55 8.97 -9.85
CA ALA A 243 -1.91 7.75 -9.37
C ALA A 243 -1.19 7.96 -8.03
N LEU A 244 -0.45 9.05 -7.87
CA LEU A 244 0.22 9.38 -6.63
C LEU A 244 -0.76 9.54 -5.46
N SER A 245 -1.84 10.31 -5.66
CA SER A 245 -2.90 10.51 -4.65
C SER A 245 -3.52 9.19 -4.22
N THR A 246 -3.82 8.32 -5.17
CA THR A 246 -4.46 7.01 -4.92
C THR A 246 -3.50 6.07 -4.19
N LEU A 247 -2.28 5.92 -4.69
CA LEU A 247 -1.27 5.03 -4.08
C LEU A 247 -0.91 5.47 -2.66
N HIS A 248 -0.81 6.77 -2.40
CA HIS A 248 -0.56 7.26 -1.04
C HIS A 248 -1.71 6.92 -0.10
N ARG A 249 -2.97 7.08 -0.52
CA ARG A 249 -4.13 6.69 0.29
C ARG A 249 -4.17 5.18 0.56
N LEU A 250 -3.80 4.36 -0.43
CA LEU A 250 -3.68 2.91 -0.27
C LEU A 250 -2.54 2.51 0.69
N PHE A 251 -1.41 3.23 0.68
CA PHE A 251 -0.28 2.96 1.57
C PHE A 251 -0.42 3.57 2.96
N ALA A 252 -1.25 4.59 3.16
CA ALA A 252 -1.36 5.32 4.43
C ALA A 252 -1.64 4.44 5.65
N PRO A 253 -2.45 3.37 5.60
CA PRO A 253 -2.65 2.47 6.72
C PRO A 253 -1.37 1.71 7.13
N PHE A 254 -0.45 1.49 6.20
CA PHE A 254 0.77 0.70 6.38
C PHE A 254 2.01 1.55 6.66
N LEU A 255 2.19 2.61 5.89
CA LEU A 255 3.33 3.52 5.90
C LEU A 255 2.88 4.95 6.23
N PRO A 256 2.33 5.17 7.45
CA PRO A 256 1.65 6.42 7.78
C PRO A 256 2.56 7.64 7.76
N PHE A 257 3.84 7.51 8.09
CA PHE A 257 4.72 8.67 8.21
C PHE A 257 5.19 9.20 6.86
N VAL A 258 5.67 8.35 5.96
CA VAL A 258 6.11 8.79 4.63
C VAL A 258 4.95 9.30 3.78
N THR A 259 3.76 8.68 3.92
CA THR A 259 2.59 9.13 3.17
C THR A 259 2.06 10.47 3.66
N GLU A 260 2.05 10.72 4.98
CA GLU A 260 1.70 12.01 5.56
C GLU A 260 2.71 13.10 5.18
N GLU A 261 4.01 12.80 5.28
CA GLU A 261 5.07 13.72 4.87
C GLU A 261 4.86 14.22 3.44
N VAL A 262 4.71 13.28 2.49
CA VAL A 262 4.51 13.66 1.07
C VAL A 262 3.17 14.34 0.85
N TRP A 263 2.11 13.91 1.53
CA TRP A 263 0.78 14.53 1.41
C TRP A 263 0.84 16.02 1.75
N SER A 264 1.56 16.39 2.81
CA SER A 264 1.73 17.76 3.27
C SER A 264 2.45 18.68 2.27
N TRP A 265 3.16 18.14 1.26
CA TRP A 265 3.85 18.95 0.26
C TRP A 265 2.90 19.59 -0.77
N TRP A 266 1.70 19.05 -0.95
CA TRP A 266 0.81 19.43 -2.05
C TRP A 266 -0.69 19.32 -1.77
N ARG A 267 -1.06 18.89 -0.57
CA ARG A 267 -2.45 18.76 -0.12
C ARG A 267 -2.64 19.40 1.24
N ASP A 268 -3.79 20.01 1.44
CA ASP A 268 -4.20 20.49 2.76
C ASP A 268 -4.72 19.35 3.63
N GLY A 269 -4.55 19.52 4.94
CA GLY A 269 -4.98 18.54 5.95
C GLY A 269 -4.11 17.28 5.98
N SER A 270 -4.59 16.25 6.67
CA SER A 270 -3.86 14.99 6.84
C SER A 270 -4.39 13.90 5.93
N ILE A 271 -3.51 13.07 5.36
CA ILE A 271 -3.89 11.90 4.56
C ILE A 271 -4.72 10.91 5.38
N HIS A 272 -4.51 10.85 6.70
CA HIS A 272 -5.23 9.96 7.61
C HIS A 272 -6.69 10.39 7.85
N ARG A 273 -7.09 11.56 7.33
CA ARG A 273 -8.46 12.05 7.30
C ARG A 273 -9.04 12.10 5.88
N ALA A 274 -8.24 11.80 4.87
CA ALA A 274 -8.69 11.69 3.51
C ALA A 274 -9.58 10.45 3.33
N ALA A 275 -10.53 10.52 2.40
CA ALA A 275 -11.35 9.38 2.05
C ALA A 275 -10.51 8.26 1.41
N TRP A 276 -10.89 7.00 1.67
CA TRP A 276 -10.35 5.86 0.94
C TRP A 276 -10.61 6.04 -0.56
N PRO A 277 -9.65 5.69 -1.46
CA PRO A 277 -9.84 5.88 -2.89
C PRO A 277 -10.93 4.96 -3.42
N THR A 278 -11.63 5.41 -4.47
CA THR A 278 -12.61 4.60 -5.19
C THR A 278 -12.15 4.35 -6.62
N ALA A 279 -12.51 3.19 -7.17
CA ALA A 279 -12.22 2.89 -8.58
C ALA A 279 -12.94 3.85 -9.54
N ALA A 280 -14.09 4.38 -9.15
CA ALA A 280 -14.84 5.35 -9.94
C ALA A 280 -14.05 6.64 -10.22
N GLU A 281 -13.29 7.15 -9.22
CA GLU A 281 -12.42 8.33 -9.38
C GLU A 281 -11.42 8.18 -10.55
N LEU A 282 -11.04 6.94 -10.87
CA LEU A 282 -10.01 6.60 -11.85
C LEU A 282 -10.61 6.19 -13.19
N ARG A 283 -11.74 5.46 -13.18
CA ARG A 283 -12.40 4.97 -14.39
C ARG A 283 -13.22 6.02 -15.11
N GLU A 284 -13.71 7.05 -14.42
CA GLU A 284 -14.44 8.14 -15.07
C GLU A 284 -13.55 8.84 -16.11
N PRO A 285 -12.31 9.28 -15.83
CA PRO A 285 -11.41 9.84 -16.84
C PRO A 285 -10.88 8.79 -17.82
N ALA A 286 -10.79 7.52 -17.43
CA ALA A 286 -10.33 6.44 -18.31
C ALA A 286 -11.33 6.09 -19.43
N ALA A 287 -12.58 6.59 -19.35
CA ALA A 287 -13.61 6.48 -20.39
C ALA A 287 -13.83 5.05 -20.96
N GLY A 288 -13.54 4.01 -20.15
CA GLY A 288 -13.67 2.61 -20.58
C GLY A 288 -12.60 2.13 -21.57
N THR A 289 -11.45 2.79 -21.60
CA THR A 289 -10.30 2.43 -22.47
C THR A 289 -9.75 1.03 -22.18
N GLY A 290 -9.93 0.54 -20.92
CA GLY A 290 -9.37 -0.73 -20.45
C GLY A 290 -7.85 -0.66 -20.21
N SER A 291 -7.31 -1.68 -19.56
CA SER A 291 -5.87 -1.74 -19.18
C SER A 291 -4.93 -2.21 -20.31
N ALA A 292 -5.47 -2.61 -21.46
CA ALA A 292 -4.72 -3.29 -22.51
C ALA A 292 -3.57 -2.47 -23.11
N ALA A 293 -3.75 -1.16 -23.31
CA ALA A 293 -2.69 -0.31 -23.90
C ALA A 293 -1.46 -0.22 -23.00
N CYS A 294 -1.62 -0.09 -21.68
CA CYS A 294 -0.48 -0.06 -20.76
C CYS A 294 0.17 -1.44 -20.59
N GLU A 295 -0.57 -2.53 -20.75
CA GLU A 295 -0.03 -3.89 -20.75
C GLU A 295 0.85 -4.11 -21.96
N VAL A 296 0.38 -3.77 -23.16
CA VAL A 296 1.14 -3.87 -24.41
C VAL A 296 2.40 -3.00 -24.36
N ALA A 297 2.29 -1.72 -23.91
CA ALA A 297 3.45 -0.83 -23.76
C ALA A 297 4.49 -1.39 -22.79
N THR A 298 4.03 -1.92 -21.66
CA THR A 298 4.92 -2.55 -20.67
C THR A 298 5.61 -3.78 -21.23
N ASN A 299 4.87 -4.66 -21.89
CA ASN A 299 5.42 -5.87 -22.50
C ASN A 299 6.44 -5.52 -23.59
N ALA A 300 6.12 -4.56 -24.46
CA ALA A 300 7.04 -4.07 -25.49
C ALA A 300 8.35 -3.54 -24.87
N LEU A 301 8.26 -2.73 -23.80
CA LEU A 301 9.45 -2.22 -23.12
C LEU A 301 10.26 -3.36 -22.45
N VAL A 302 9.59 -4.32 -21.83
CA VAL A 302 10.24 -5.47 -21.18
C VAL A 302 11.00 -6.32 -22.19
N ILE A 303 10.41 -6.64 -23.36
CA ILE A 303 11.09 -7.44 -24.38
C ILE A 303 12.28 -6.67 -24.98
N VAL A 304 12.18 -5.35 -25.22
CA VAL A 304 13.31 -4.52 -25.66
C VAL A 304 14.45 -4.54 -24.63
N ARG A 305 14.13 -4.39 -23.35
CA ARG A 305 15.13 -4.46 -22.26
C ARG A 305 15.78 -5.83 -22.17
N ARG A 306 15.03 -6.90 -22.42
CA ARG A 306 15.54 -8.27 -22.45
C ARG A 306 16.55 -8.45 -23.58
N GLU A 307 16.23 -8.02 -24.81
CA GLU A 307 17.15 -8.09 -25.96
C GLU A 307 18.47 -7.36 -25.66
N LYS A 308 18.41 -6.15 -25.06
CA LYS A 308 19.63 -5.44 -24.61
C LYS A 308 20.43 -6.23 -23.58
N SER A 309 19.76 -6.86 -22.61
CA SER A 309 20.42 -7.65 -21.55
C SER A 309 21.06 -8.93 -22.11
N GLU A 310 20.40 -9.63 -23.02
CA GLU A 310 20.94 -10.82 -23.70
C GLU A 310 22.16 -10.47 -24.55
N ALA A 311 22.14 -9.30 -25.20
CA ALA A 311 23.30 -8.75 -25.91
C ALA A 311 24.39 -8.17 -24.97
N LYS A 312 24.21 -8.27 -23.62
CA LYS A 312 25.10 -7.70 -22.58
C LYS A 312 25.30 -6.19 -22.71
N ARG A 313 24.30 -5.47 -23.21
CA ARG A 313 24.32 -4.01 -23.38
C ARG A 313 23.62 -3.31 -22.21
N LYS A 314 23.98 -2.06 -21.97
CA LYS A 314 23.33 -1.21 -20.97
C LYS A 314 21.91 -0.84 -21.41
N LEU A 315 20.99 -0.67 -20.48
CA LEU A 315 19.60 -0.27 -20.81
C LEU A 315 19.52 1.04 -21.60
N ARG A 316 20.48 1.94 -21.41
CA ARG A 316 20.60 3.23 -22.14
C ARG A 316 21.18 3.10 -23.56
N THR A 317 21.68 1.94 -23.96
CA THR A 317 22.19 1.73 -25.33
C THR A 317 21.07 1.99 -26.33
N ALA A 318 21.33 2.77 -27.37
CA ALA A 318 20.35 3.05 -28.39
C ALA A 318 19.99 1.79 -29.21
N VAL A 319 18.72 1.67 -29.54
CA VAL A 319 18.20 0.76 -30.54
C VAL A 319 18.04 1.56 -31.82
N LEU A 320 18.86 1.26 -32.84
CA LEU A 320 18.83 1.98 -34.11
C LEU A 320 17.53 1.68 -34.86
N GLU A 321 17.17 0.41 -34.94
CA GLU A 321 15.93 -0.05 -35.53
C GLU A 321 15.30 -1.16 -34.68
N ALA A 322 13.97 -1.13 -34.57
CA ALA A 322 13.17 -2.16 -33.93
C ALA A 322 12.05 -2.61 -34.86
N THR A 323 11.85 -3.94 -34.98
CA THR A 323 10.71 -4.54 -35.68
C THR A 323 9.89 -5.32 -34.66
N PHE A 324 8.70 -4.83 -34.33
CA PHE A 324 7.75 -5.57 -33.48
C PHE A 324 6.93 -6.53 -34.34
N SER A 325 6.68 -7.73 -33.83
CA SER A 325 5.82 -8.73 -34.45
C SER A 325 4.87 -9.29 -33.42
N GLY A 326 3.61 -9.54 -33.80
CA GLY A 326 2.62 -10.04 -32.88
C GLY A 326 1.21 -10.09 -33.46
N PRO A 327 0.20 -10.39 -32.63
CA PRO A 327 -1.21 -10.31 -33.02
C PRO A 327 -1.61 -8.90 -33.45
N GLU A 328 -2.42 -8.80 -34.51
CA GLU A 328 -2.87 -7.51 -35.07
C GLU A 328 -3.47 -6.57 -33.99
N GLY A 329 -4.31 -7.11 -33.09
CA GLY A 329 -4.91 -6.31 -32.01
C GLY A 329 -3.90 -5.74 -31.01
N GLU A 330 -2.83 -6.48 -30.68
CA GLU A 330 -1.75 -5.98 -29.80
C GLU A 330 -0.90 -4.93 -30.53
N LEU A 331 -0.60 -5.14 -31.80
CA LEU A 331 0.15 -4.17 -32.60
C LEU A 331 -0.63 -2.87 -32.80
N ALA A 332 -1.95 -2.91 -33.00
CA ALA A 332 -2.79 -1.73 -33.08
C ALA A 332 -2.83 -0.94 -31.76
N LEU A 333 -2.76 -1.61 -30.60
CA LEU A 333 -2.63 -0.95 -29.30
C LEU A 333 -1.21 -0.38 -29.12
N LEU A 334 -0.19 -1.11 -29.59
CA LEU A 334 1.21 -0.64 -29.54
C LEU A 334 1.39 0.66 -30.34
N ASP A 335 0.76 0.78 -31.50
CA ASP A 335 0.81 1.99 -32.33
C ASP A 335 0.28 3.23 -31.60
N GLN A 336 -0.74 3.07 -30.74
CA GLN A 336 -1.29 4.18 -29.96
C GLN A 336 -0.31 4.72 -28.90
N VAL A 337 0.64 3.87 -28.45
CA VAL A 337 1.57 4.17 -27.37
C VAL A 337 3.05 4.08 -27.81
N ILE A 338 3.28 3.99 -29.11
CA ILE A 338 4.61 3.71 -29.68
C ILE A 338 5.65 4.79 -29.34
N ASP A 339 5.24 6.04 -29.26
CA ASP A 339 6.16 7.14 -28.91
C ASP A 339 6.72 6.98 -27.50
N ASP A 340 5.87 6.59 -26.54
CA ASP A 340 6.30 6.35 -25.15
C ASP A 340 7.25 5.13 -25.07
N VAL A 341 6.95 4.08 -25.83
CA VAL A 341 7.81 2.88 -25.93
C VAL A 341 9.15 3.22 -26.58
N LYS A 342 9.14 4.03 -27.64
CA LYS A 342 10.37 4.51 -28.30
C LYS A 342 11.25 5.32 -27.34
N ALA A 343 10.67 6.28 -26.64
CA ALA A 343 11.40 7.10 -25.68
C ALA A 343 12.00 6.24 -24.56
N ALA A 344 11.20 5.42 -23.87
CA ALA A 344 11.65 4.59 -22.77
C ALA A 344 12.62 3.48 -23.20
N GLY A 345 12.45 2.96 -24.41
CA GLY A 345 13.32 1.96 -25.03
C GLY A 345 14.57 2.53 -25.68
N VAL A 346 14.72 3.85 -25.80
CA VAL A 346 15.78 4.52 -26.58
C VAL A 346 15.82 3.98 -28.01
N ILE A 347 14.66 3.97 -28.68
CA ILE A 347 14.47 3.43 -30.03
C ILE A 347 14.39 4.58 -31.02
N HIS A 348 15.28 4.59 -32.01
CA HIS A 348 15.33 5.65 -33.03
C HIS A 348 14.27 5.45 -34.12
N ALA A 349 14.19 4.23 -34.66
CA ALA A 349 13.24 3.89 -35.70
C ALA A 349 12.48 2.60 -35.40
N VAL A 350 11.20 2.58 -35.79
CA VAL A 350 10.38 1.36 -35.76
C VAL A 350 10.01 1.02 -37.21
N ASN A 351 10.35 -0.21 -37.61
CA ASN A 351 10.03 -0.76 -38.90
C ASN A 351 8.56 -1.21 -38.94
N PRO A 352 7.98 -1.42 -40.13
CA PRO A 352 6.67 -2.02 -40.27
C PRO A 352 6.55 -3.32 -39.46
N HIS A 353 5.41 -3.48 -38.78
CA HIS A 353 5.17 -4.63 -37.94
C HIS A 353 5.13 -5.95 -38.71
N GLY A 354 5.63 -7.01 -38.09
CA GLY A 354 5.56 -8.38 -38.61
C GLY A 354 4.39 -9.15 -37.97
N GLU A 355 3.98 -10.23 -38.62
CA GLU A 355 3.02 -11.19 -38.06
C GLU A 355 3.68 -12.05 -36.97
N GLY A 356 2.91 -12.39 -35.92
CA GLY A 356 3.37 -13.25 -34.84
C GLY A 356 2.22 -13.72 -33.95
N ALA A 357 2.41 -14.88 -33.33
CA ALA A 357 1.43 -15.44 -32.38
C ALA A 357 1.49 -14.74 -31.00
N THR A 358 2.60 -14.12 -30.67
CA THR A 358 2.85 -13.36 -29.43
C THR A 358 3.70 -12.15 -29.73
N LEU A 359 3.57 -11.09 -28.93
CA LEU A 359 4.40 -9.89 -29.08
C LEU A 359 5.88 -10.22 -28.88
N SER A 360 6.69 -9.86 -29.86
CA SER A 360 8.14 -10.01 -29.88
C SER A 360 8.80 -8.82 -30.57
N VAL A 361 10.12 -8.66 -30.42
CA VAL A 361 10.87 -7.59 -31.07
C VAL A 361 12.21 -8.12 -31.62
N ALA A 362 12.57 -7.71 -32.80
CA ALA A 362 13.93 -7.80 -33.31
C ALA A 362 14.55 -6.38 -33.22
N VAL A 363 15.75 -6.26 -32.66
CA VAL A 363 16.43 -5.00 -32.47
C VAL A 363 17.79 -4.95 -33.11
N GLU A 364 18.13 -3.82 -33.73
CA GLU A 364 19.48 -3.46 -34.11
C GLU A 364 20.04 -2.49 -33.08
N LEU A 365 21.06 -2.92 -32.35
CA LEU A 365 21.68 -2.12 -31.32
C LEU A 365 22.84 -1.28 -31.85
N GLU A 366 23.01 -0.07 -31.33
CA GLU A 366 24.17 0.75 -31.58
C GLU A 366 25.46 -0.05 -31.35
N PRO A 367 26.46 0.01 -32.26
CA PRO A 367 27.73 -0.68 -32.09
C PRO A 367 28.43 -0.34 -30.76
N GLU A 368 29.26 -1.26 -30.24
CA GLU A 368 30.13 -0.92 -29.13
C GLU A 368 31.19 0.08 -29.61
N GLU A 369 31.35 1.18 -28.89
CA GLU A 369 32.53 2.02 -29.06
C GLU A 369 33.75 1.13 -28.75
N THR A 370 34.53 0.81 -29.76
CA THR A 370 35.83 0.17 -29.59
C THR A 370 36.74 1.14 -28.84
N ALA A 371 37.04 0.80 -27.56
CA ALA A 371 37.91 1.57 -26.69
C ALA A 371 39.35 1.61 -27.23
#